data_5a774364fc219dee387b16bb7a11a21f
#
_entry.id   5a774364fc219dee387b16bb7a11a21f
#
_cell.length_a   1.000
_cell.length_b   1.000
_cell.length_c   1.000
_cell.angle_alpha   90.00
_cell.angle_beta   90.00
_cell.angle_gamma   90.00
#
_symmetry.space_group_name_H-M   'P 1'
#
loop_
_entity.id
_entity.type
_entity.pdbx_description
1 polymer ?
#
loop_
_entity_poly.entity_id
_entity_poly.type
_entity_poly.pdbx_seq_one_letter_code
_entity_poly.pdbx_strand_id
1 'polypeptide(L)'
;YAKAYRNDHQDLYAQTISQTVSWLQREMKLDSGLYAAALDADSATSENPREEGGYYTWRIDELEDLALPHFEAFKWYFDISEHSAWEGKYILHRTQPIKALAERLDIDEAAANDSLLHWQQVLAGASADRIESCPKPLRDPKALTCWNALLVVGLAEAHKALPKNGYDKMAKALL
;
A
#
# COMPACT_ATOMS: atom_id res chain seq x y z
N TYR A 1 -3.79 -7.93 -12.06
CA TYR A 1 -2.88 -6.88 -12.53
C TYR A 1 -1.87 -7.43 -13.55
N ALA A 2 -1.13 -8.52 -13.29
CA ALA A 2 -0.11 -9.05 -14.22
C ALA A 2 -0.70 -9.39 -15.61
N LYS A 3 -1.87 -10.04 -15.66
CA LYS A 3 -2.57 -10.30 -16.93
C LYS A 3 -3.06 -9.01 -17.60
N ALA A 4 -3.59 -8.07 -16.81
CA ALA A 4 -4.03 -6.78 -17.32
C ALA A 4 -2.86 -5.97 -17.91
N TYR A 5 -1.73 -5.90 -17.22
CA TYR A 5 -0.52 -5.22 -17.71
C TYR A 5 -0.03 -5.79 -19.06
N ARG A 6 -0.04 -7.11 -19.24
CA ARG A 6 0.37 -7.72 -20.51
C ARG A 6 -0.56 -7.37 -21.67
N ASN A 7 -1.80 -7.02 -21.39
CA ASN A 7 -2.77 -6.64 -22.43
C ASN A 7 -2.73 -5.13 -22.73
N ASP A 8 -2.52 -4.30 -21.72
CA ASP A 8 -2.77 -2.85 -21.82
C ASP A 8 -1.55 -1.99 -21.42
N HIS A 9 -0.51 -2.57 -20.85
CA HIS A 9 0.74 -1.92 -20.48
C HIS A 9 0.61 -0.60 -19.67
N GLN A 10 -0.47 -0.44 -18.91
CA GLN A 10 -0.64 0.73 -18.05
C GLN A 10 0.32 0.68 -16.86
N ASP A 11 1.01 1.79 -16.62
CA ASP A 11 1.98 1.94 -15.51
C ASP A 11 1.37 1.64 -14.15
N LEU A 12 0.09 1.98 -13.94
CA LEU A 12 -0.65 1.64 -12.73
C LEU A 12 -0.58 0.14 -12.41
N TYR A 13 -0.71 -0.73 -13.41
CA TYR A 13 -0.67 -2.18 -13.19
C TYR A 13 0.73 -2.65 -12.81
N ALA A 14 1.77 -2.11 -13.46
CA ALA A 14 3.16 -2.43 -13.13
C ALA A 14 3.52 -1.96 -11.70
N GLN A 15 3.12 -0.75 -11.34
CA GLN A 15 3.29 -0.19 -9.99
C GLN A 15 2.57 -1.05 -8.94
N THR A 16 1.31 -1.42 -9.19
CA THR A 16 0.52 -2.24 -8.27
C THR A 16 1.18 -3.60 -8.04
N ILE A 17 1.66 -4.28 -9.10
CA ILE A 17 2.40 -5.55 -8.97
C ILE A 17 3.62 -5.35 -8.07
N SER A 18 4.45 -4.35 -8.37
CA SER A 18 5.70 -4.11 -7.67
C SER A 18 5.48 -3.74 -6.20
N GLN A 19 4.52 -2.88 -5.93
CA GLN A 19 4.16 -2.45 -4.57
C GLN A 19 3.58 -3.62 -3.75
N THR A 20 2.72 -4.46 -4.36
CA THR A 20 2.15 -5.64 -3.69
C THR A 20 3.26 -6.64 -3.32
N VAL A 21 4.17 -6.95 -4.24
CA VAL A 21 5.27 -7.88 -3.95
C VAL A 21 6.22 -7.30 -2.89
N SER A 22 6.52 -6.01 -2.95
CA SER A 22 7.34 -5.33 -1.93
C SER A 22 6.68 -5.37 -0.55
N TRP A 23 5.36 -5.15 -0.50
CA TRP A 23 4.59 -5.26 0.74
C TRP A 23 4.63 -6.69 1.29
N LEU A 24 4.40 -7.71 0.46
CA LEU A 24 4.49 -9.12 0.87
C LEU A 24 5.86 -9.44 1.48
N GLN A 25 6.95 -8.99 0.85
CA GLN A 25 8.31 -9.22 1.34
C GLN A 25 8.56 -8.55 2.70
N ARG A 26 8.03 -7.34 2.89
CA ARG A 26 8.25 -6.56 4.10
C ARG A 26 7.36 -7.00 5.26
N GLU A 27 6.09 -7.28 4.99
CA GLU A 27 5.09 -7.49 6.05
C GLU A 27 4.75 -8.96 6.28
N MET A 28 4.79 -9.81 5.24
CA MET A 28 4.26 -11.16 5.31
C MET A 28 5.34 -12.26 5.32
N LYS A 29 6.57 -11.95 4.91
CA LYS A 29 7.64 -12.96 4.86
C LYS A 29 8.07 -13.39 6.25
N LEU A 30 8.15 -14.71 6.47
CA LEU A 30 8.62 -15.36 7.68
C LEU A 30 10.12 -15.70 7.58
N ASP A 31 10.75 -15.94 8.72
CA ASP A 31 12.16 -16.37 8.79
C ASP A 31 12.39 -17.70 8.09
N SER A 32 11.38 -18.55 8.01
CA SER A 32 11.39 -19.80 7.23
C SER A 32 11.50 -19.59 5.72
N GLY A 33 11.32 -18.35 5.23
CA GLY A 33 11.24 -18.03 3.81
C GLY A 33 9.84 -18.12 3.22
N LEU A 34 8.89 -18.73 3.92
CA LEU A 34 7.47 -18.77 3.55
C LEU A 34 6.75 -17.46 3.90
N TYR A 35 5.49 -17.35 3.52
CA TYR A 35 4.66 -16.18 3.80
C TYR A 35 3.55 -16.53 4.78
N ALA A 36 3.35 -15.62 5.72
CA ALA A 36 2.35 -15.72 6.79
C ALA A 36 0.92 -15.74 6.24
N ALA A 37 0.01 -16.31 7.02
CA ALA A 37 -1.39 -16.44 6.63
C ALA A 37 -2.14 -15.11 6.64
N ALA A 38 -1.93 -14.27 7.66
CA ALA A 38 -2.69 -13.04 7.85
C ALA A 38 -1.94 -12.02 8.71
N LEU A 39 -2.39 -10.78 8.65
CA LEU A 39 -2.21 -9.77 9.69
C LEU A 39 -3.51 -9.66 10.48
N ASP A 40 -3.44 -9.33 11.75
CA ASP A 40 -4.61 -9.01 12.56
C ASP A 40 -5.30 -7.77 11.97
N ALA A 41 -6.60 -7.67 12.10
CA ALA A 41 -7.35 -6.47 11.74
C ALA A 41 -7.09 -5.35 12.76
N ASP A 42 -6.84 -5.72 14.01
CA ASP A 42 -6.68 -4.78 15.11
C ASP A 42 -5.23 -4.32 15.30
N SER A 43 -5.08 -3.08 15.71
CA SER A 43 -3.84 -2.51 16.22
C SER A 43 -4.12 -1.82 17.56
N ALA A 44 -3.14 -1.81 18.45
CA ALA A 44 -3.24 -0.98 19.65
C ALA A 44 -3.04 0.48 19.26
N THR A 45 -3.85 1.38 19.81
CA THR A 45 -3.68 2.83 19.70
C THR A 45 -3.60 3.43 21.11
N SER A 46 -3.29 4.71 21.21
CA SER A 46 -3.29 5.41 22.52
C SER A 46 -4.69 5.43 23.17
N GLU A 47 -5.74 5.33 22.38
CA GLU A 47 -7.13 5.41 22.85
C GLU A 47 -7.77 4.04 23.06
N ASN A 48 -7.32 3.02 22.30
CA ASN A 48 -7.94 1.69 22.32
C ASN A 48 -6.86 0.60 22.15
N PRO A 49 -6.77 -0.37 23.06
CA PRO A 49 -5.82 -1.48 22.94
C PRO A 49 -6.11 -2.42 21.74
N ARG A 50 -7.33 -2.37 21.18
CA ARG A 50 -7.76 -3.17 20.04
C ARG A 50 -8.66 -2.32 19.15
N GLU A 51 -8.05 -1.65 18.16
CA GLU A 51 -8.74 -0.80 17.21
C GLU A 51 -8.60 -1.37 15.80
N GLU A 52 -9.73 -1.73 15.19
CA GLU A 52 -9.76 -2.24 13.84
C GLU A 52 -9.21 -1.19 12.86
N GLY A 53 -8.24 -1.61 12.06
CA GLY A 53 -7.60 -0.73 11.06
C GLY A 53 -6.77 0.41 11.63
N GLY A 54 -6.58 0.51 12.95
CA GLY A 54 -5.93 1.66 13.59
C GLY A 54 -4.58 2.05 12.97
N TYR A 55 -3.74 1.08 12.64
CA TYR A 55 -2.44 1.32 11.99
C TYR A 55 -2.56 1.91 10.57
N TYR A 56 -3.62 1.58 9.83
CA TYR A 56 -3.77 1.93 8.42
C TYR A 56 -4.67 3.14 8.18
N THR A 57 -5.37 3.61 9.20
CA THR A 57 -6.26 4.78 9.12
C THR A 57 -5.56 6.04 9.61
N TRP A 58 -6.06 7.19 9.19
CA TRP A 58 -5.51 8.50 9.49
C TRP A 58 -6.61 9.44 9.99
N ARG A 59 -6.31 10.21 11.01
CA ARG A 59 -7.16 11.33 11.42
C ARG A 59 -6.82 12.55 10.57
N ILE A 60 -7.74 13.49 10.48
CA ILE A 60 -7.50 14.72 9.69
C ILE A 60 -6.38 15.57 10.29
N ASP A 61 -6.35 15.70 11.62
CA ASP A 61 -5.30 16.42 12.33
C ASP A 61 -3.91 15.80 12.11
N GLU A 62 -3.79 14.49 12.14
CA GLU A 62 -2.53 13.80 11.79
C GLU A 62 -2.06 14.12 10.36
N LEU A 63 -2.98 14.17 9.40
CA LEU A 63 -2.66 14.49 8.01
C LEU A 63 -2.28 15.97 7.82
N GLU A 64 -2.93 16.88 8.55
CA GLU A 64 -2.61 18.31 8.56
C GLU A 64 -1.22 18.58 9.14
N ASP A 65 -0.85 17.88 10.21
CA ASP A 65 0.46 17.97 10.85
C ASP A 65 1.63 17.53 9.95
N LEU A 66 1.36 16.69 8.92
CA LEU A 66 2.36 16.29 7.93
C LEU A 66 2.80 17.44 7.02
N ALA A 67 2.11 18.57 7.02
CA ALA A 67 2.40 19.74 6.18
C ALA A 67 2.64 19.41 4.70
N LEU A 68 1.83 18.49 4.15
CA LEU A 68 1.97 18.02 2.78
C LEU A 68 1.79 19.17 1.77
N PRO A 69 2.66 19.28 0.75
CA PRO A 69 2.46 20.26 -0.30
C PRO A 69 1.16 19.97 -1.06
N HIS A 70 0.44 21.02 -1.44
CA HIS A 70 -0.84 20.92 -2.15
C HIS A 70 -1.91 20.11 -1.39
N PHE A 71 -2.04 20.31 -0.07
CA PHE A 71 -2.90 19.51 0.81
C PHE A 71 -4.35 19.42 0.33
N GLU A 72 -4.93 20.50 -0.23
CA GLU A 72 -6.28 20.46 -0.79
C GLU A 72 -6.41 19.53 -2.03
N ALA A 73 -5.35 19.44 -2.85
CA ALA A 73 -5.31 18.49 -3.94
C ALA A 73 -5.11 17.05 -3.43
N PHE A 74 -4.30 16.88 -2.38
CA PHE A 74 -4.15 15.61 -1.67
C PHE A 74 -5.49 15.11 -1.13
N LYS A 75 -6.22 15.94 -0.38
CA LYS A 75 -7.55 15.58 0.15
C LYS A 75 -8.51 15.15 -0.96
N TRP A 76 -8.57 15.92 -2.04
CA TRP A 76 -9.42 15.59 -3.18
C TRP A 76 -9.00 14.29 -3.87
N TYR A 77 -7.70 14.05 -4.05
CA TYR A 77 -7.18 12.87 -4.74
C TYR A 77 -7.45 11.57 -3.97
N PHE A 78 -7.43 11.64 -2.64
CA PHE A 78 -7.68 10.52 -1.74
C PHE A 78 -9.09 10.51 -1.14
N ASP A 79 -10.01 11.34 -1.64
CA ASP A 79 -11.40 11.45 -1.17
C ASP A 79 -11.51 11.67 0.35
N ILE A 80 -10.74 12.60 0.88
CA ILE A 80 -10.80 12.97 2.29
C ILE A 80 -11.88 14.04 2.47
N SER A 81 -13.07 13.61 2.89
CA SER A 81 -14.23 14.45 3.12
C SER A 81 -15.04 13.94 4.31
N GLU A 82 -15.95 14.72 4.84
CA GLU A 82 -16.84 14.28 5.93
C GLU A 82 -17.63 13.00 5.58
N HIS A 83 -17.92 12.79 4.29
CA HIS A 83 -18.71 11.65 3.82
C HIS A 83 -17.89 10.37 3.66
N SER A 84 -16.57 10.47 3.53
CA SER A 84 -15.66 9.34 3.36
C SER A 84 -15.03 8.86 4.68
N ALA A 85 -15.29 9.57 5.78
CA ALA A 85 -14.76 9.20 7.09
C ALA A 85 -15.39 7.89 7.59
N TRP A 86 -14.51 6.94 7.99
CA TRP A 86 -14.90 5.72 8.70
C TRP A 86 -14.56 5.90 10.18
N GLU A 87 -15.58 5.98 11.03
CA GLU A 87 -15.43 6.23 12.47
C GLU A 87 -14.52 7.44 12.81
N GLY A 88 -14.64 8.52 12.02
CA GLY A 88 -13.85 9.74 12.19
C GLY A 88 -12.43 9.68 11.65
N LYS A 89 -12.05 8.61 10.94
CA LYS A 89 -10.74 8.40 10.32
C LYS A 89 -10.87 8.15 8.83
N TYR A 90 -9.76 8.22 8.12
CA TYR A 90 -9.71 8.08 6.67
C TYR A 90 -8.86 6.90 6.25
N ILE A 91 -9.39 6.11 5.31
CA ILE A 91 -8.65 5.08 4.58
C ILE A 91 -8.21 5.72 3.26
N LEU A 92 -6.91 5.95 3.10
CA LEU A 92 -6.37 6.61 1.92
C LEU A 92 -6.43 5.69 0.69
N HIS A 93 -7.29 5.99 -0.25
CA HIS A 93 -7.39 5.28 -1.51
C HIS A 93 -7.53 6.26 -2.68
N ARG A 94 -6.93 5.92 -3.81
CA ARG A 94 -6.97 6.78 -5.00
C ARG A 94 -8.34 6.72 -5.64
N THR A 95 -9.00 7.86 -5.76
CA THR A 95 -10.29 7.98 -6.43
C THR A 95 -10.21 8.60 -7.82
N GLN A 96 -9.04 9.19 -8.14
CA GLN A 96 -8.83 9.94 -9.38
C GLN A 96 -7.63 9.39 -10.18
N PRO A 97 -7.65 9.46 -11.52
CA PRO A 97 -6.48 9.16 -12.33
C PRO A 97 -5.41 10.25 -12.17
N ILE A 98 -4.15 9.88 -12.45
CA ILE A 98 -3.02 10.82 -12.34
C ILE A 98 -3.19 12.06 -13.25
N LYS A 99 -3.79 11.88 -14.41
CA LYS A 99 -4.10 12.96 -15.33
C LYS A 99 -4.98 14.04 -14.70
N ALA A 100 -6.00 13.64 -13.92
CA ALA A 100 -6.87 14.59 -13.23
C ALA A 100 -6.12 15.33 -12.11
N LEU A 101 -5.14 14.69 -11.47
CA LEU A 101 -4.25 15.37 -10.52
C LEU A 101 -3.36 16.39 -11.23
N ALA A 102 -2.79 16.04 -12.37
CA ALA A 102 -1.98 16.94 -13.18
C ALA A 102 -2.76 18.19 -13.61
N GLU A 103 -3.97 17.99 -14.12
CA GLU A 103 -4.89 19.08 -14.50
C GLU A 103 -5.26 19.97 -13.28
N ARG A 104 -5.51 19.37 -12.12
CA ARG A 104 -5.85 20.13 -10.90
C ARG A 104 -4.70 20.96 -10.36
N LEU A 105 -3.46 20.49 -10.52
CA LEU A 105 -2.26 21.18 -10.07
C LEU A 105 -1.66 22.12 -11.13
N ASP A 106 -2.20 22.12 -12.36
CA ASP A 106 -1.66 22.85 -13.51
C ASP A 106 -0.20 22.47 -13.81
N ILE A 107 0.09 21.17 -13.81
CA ILE A 107 1.42 20.60 -14.09
C ILE A 107 1.29 19.42 -15.06
N ASP A 108 2.41 18.89 -15.57
CA ASP A 108 2.40 17.69 -16.39
C ASP A 108 2.22 16.41 -15.54
N GLU A 109 1.91 15.29 -16.19
CA GLU A 109 1.68 14.01 -15.51
C GLU A 109 2.94 13.45 -14.81
N ALA A 110 4.14 13.78 -15.30
CA ALA A 110 5.38 13.37 -14.66
C ALA A 110 5.55 14.07 -13.30
N ALA A 111 5.36 15.38 -13.26
CA ALA A 111 5.41 16.18 -12.02
C ALA A 111 4.27 15.79 -11.05
N ALA A 112 3.08 15.43 -11.58
CA ALA A 112 1.99 14.91 -10.74
C ALA A 112 2.34 13.55 -10.10
N ASN A 113 3.00 12.66 -10.84
CA ASN A 113 3.52 11.40 -10.28
C ASN A 113 4.59 11.64 -9.22
N ASP A 114 5.49 12.61 -9.40
CA ASP A 114 6.49 12.99 -8.40
C ASP A 114 5.82 13.52 -7.12
N SER A 115 4.78 14.34 -7.25
CA SER A 115 3.98 14.82 -6.12
C SER A 115 3.32 13.68 -5.36
N LEU A 116 2.71 12.73 -6.08
CA LEU A 116 2.10 11.53 -5.49
C LEU A 116 3.14 10.65 -4.77
N LEU A 117 4.31 10.46 -5.38
CA LEU A 117 5.40 9.69 -4.77
C LEU A 117 5.90 10.37 -3.49
N HIS A 118 6.03 11.70 -3.51
CA HIS A 118 6.41 12.46 -2.31
C HIS A 118 5.39 12.28 -1.18
N TRP A 119 4.09 12.42 -1.45
CA TRP A 119 3.05 12.18 -0.46
C TRP A 119 3.13 10.76 0.13
N GLN A 120 3.34 9.75 -0.71
CA GLN A 120 3.49 8.37 -0.27
C GLN A 120 4.72 8.16 0.63
N GLN A 121 5.83 8.83 0.33
CA GLN A 121 7.06 8.77 1.15
C GLN A 121 6.86 9.42 2.52
N VAL A 122 6.22 10.58 2.58
CA VAL A 122 5.92 11.26 3.84
C VAL A 122 4.98 10.41 4.70
N LEU A 123 3.90 9.88 4.12
CA LEU A 123 2.97 8.99 4.83
C LEU A 123 3.66 7.71 5.35
N ALA A 124 4.55 7.12 4.55
CA ALA A 124 5.30 5.94 4.97
C ALA A 124 6.26 6.25 6.12
N GLY A 125 6.93 7.40 6.10
CA GLY A 125 7.75 7.90 7.20
C GLY A 125 6.93 8.11 8.47
N ALA A 126 5.85 8.85 8.39
CA ALA A 126 4.95 9.10 9.51
C ALA A 126 4.34 7.80 10.09
N SER A 127 4.02 6.82 9.23
CA SER A 127 3.57 5.50 9.71
C SER A 127 4.67 4.76 10.48
N ALA A 128 5.94 4.94 10.12
CA ALA A 128 7.06 4.36 10.86
C ALA A 128 7.28 5.08 12.19
N ASP A 129 7.16 6.39 12.21
CA ASP A 129 7.38 7.23 13.41
C ASP A 129 6.32 6.98 14.50
N ARG A 130 5.06 6.71 14.09
CA ARG A 130 3.97 6.44 15.04
C ARG A 130 3.92 4.99 15.57
N ILE A 131 4.91 4.15 15.27
CA ILE A 131 4.88 2.71 15.62
C ILE A 131 4.86 2.47 17.13
N GLU A 132 5.36 3.37 17.94
CA GLU A 132 5.31 3.28 19.41
C GLU A 132 3.90 3.56 19.95
N SER A 133 3.15 4.48 19.35
CA SER A 133 1.78 4.84 19.76
C SER A 133 0.71 4.02 19.04
N CYS A 134 1.03 3.49 17.86
CA CYS A 134 0.16 2.65 17.05
C CYS A 134 1.00 1.55 16.37
N PRO A 135 1.33 0.47 17.07
CA PRO A 135 2.13 -0.63 16.52
C PRO A 135 1.44 -1.31 15.36
N LYS A 136 2.26 -1.89 14.48
CA LYS A 136 1.74 -2.71 13.37
C LYS A 136 0.85 -3.84 13.89
N PRO A 137 -0.19 -4.23 13.11
CA PRO A 137 -1.00 -5.40 13.41
C PRO A 137 -0.13 -6.63 13.63
N LEU A 138 -0.54 -7.50 14.55
CA LEU A 138 0.14 -8.76 14.78
C LEU A 138 0.05 -9.64 13.53
N ARG A 139 1.16 -10.27 13.19
CA ARG A 139 1.23 -11.22 12.09
C ARG A 139 0.93 -12.63 12.61
N ASP A 140 -0.07 -13.30 12.01
CA ASP A 140 -0.30 -14.73 12.24
C ASP A 140 0.81 -15.54 11.56
N PRO A 141 1.71 -16.18 12.31
CA PRO A 141 2.89 -16.83 11.77
C PRO A 141 2.62 -18.15 11.05
N LYS A 142 1.36 -18.59 10.98
CA LYS A 142 1.01 -19.81 10.24
C LYS A 142 1.33 -19.64 8.75
N ALA A 143 2.04 -20.59 8.18
CA ALA A 143 2.30 -20.67 6.74
C ALA A 143 1.41 -21.76 6.13
N LEU A 144 0.35 -21.36 5.44
CA LEU A 144 -0.56 -22.29 4.80
C LEU A 144 0.02 -22.68 3.44
N THR A 145 0.21 -23.98 3.23
CA THR A 145 0.78 -24.54 1.98
C THR A 145 0.01 -24.11 0.76
N CYS A 146 -1.34 -24.18 0.80
CA CYS A 146 -2.17 -23.80 -0.34
C CYS A 146 -2.07 -22.31 -0.69
N TRP A 147 -1.91 -21.42 0.28
CA TRP A 147 -1.77 -19.98 0.03
C TRP A 147 -0.38 -19.64 -0.49
N ASN A 148 0.67 -20.27 0.04
CA ASN A 148 2.02 -20.13 -0.52
C ASN A 148 2.10 -20.68 -1.95
N ALA A 149 1.41 -21.80 -2.26
CA ALA A 149 1.30 -22.30 -3.62
C ALA A 149 0.57 -21.33 -4.57
N LEU A 150 -0.50 -20.67 -4.11
CA LEU A 150 -1.16 -19.60 -4.89
C LEU A 150 -0.23 -18.40 -5.10
N LEU A 151 0.59 -18.05 -4.12
CA LEU A 151 1.59 -17.00 -4.26
C LEU A 151 2.64 -17.35 -5.33
N VAL A 152 3.08 -18.61 -5.41
CA VAL A 152 3.98 -19.09 -6.50
C VAL A 152 3.35 -18.81 -7.87
N VAL A 153 2.07 -19.13 -8.04
CA VAL A 153 1.33 -18.84 -9.30
C VAL A 153 1.29 -17.35 -9.57
N GLY A 154 0.97 -16.53 -8.55
CA GLY A 154 0.93 -15.07 -8.67
C GLY A 154 2.28 -14.47 -9.07
N LEU A 155 3.38 -14.94 -8.45
CA LEU A 155 4.74 -14.49 -8.76
C LEU A 155 5.18 -14.93 -10.17
N ALA A 156 4.79 -16.13 -10.61
CA ALA A 156 5.06 -16.58 -11.98
C ALA A 156 4.35 -15.71 -13.03
N GLU A 157 3.09 -15.32 -12.78
CA GLU A 157 2.37 -14.38 -13.65
C GLU A 157 2.97 -12.97 -13.60
N ALA A 158 3.41 -12.51 -12.41
CA ALA A 158 4.11 -11.23 -12.25
C ALA A 158 5.45 -11.23 -13.02
N HIS A 159 6.20 -12.33 -12.99
CA HIS A 159 7.45 -12.47 -13.77
C HIS A 159 7.21 -12.37 -15.28
N LYS A 160 6.14 -13.00 -15.80
CA LYS A 160 5.77 -12.88 -17.22
C LYS A 160 5.44 -11.44 -17.64
N ALA A 161 4.90 -10.64 -16.71
CA ALA A 161 4.59 -9.23 -16.93
C ALA A 161 5.83 -8.33 -16.79
N LEU A 162 6.65 -8.56 -15.78
CA LEU A 162 7.82 -7.75 -15.40
C LEU A 162 9.06 -8.65 -15.21
N PRO A 163 9.67 -9.16 -16.28
CA PRO A 163 10.68 -10.21 -16.22
C PRO A 163 12.00 -9.79 -15.54
N LYS A 164 12.27 -8.49 -15.43
CA LYS A 164 13.50 -7.96 -14.83
C LYS A 164 13.43 -7.84 -13.30
N ASN A 165 12.26 -8.04 -12.67
CA ASN A 165 12.05 -7.79 -11.25
C ASN A 165 12.41 -8.98 -10.33
N GLY A 166 12.85 -10.12 -10.88
CA GLY A 166 13.32 -11.27 -10.11
C GLY A 166 12.22 -12.10 -9.43
N TYR A 167 10.96 -11.94 -9.84
CA TYR A 167 9.82 -12.65 -9.27
C TYR A 167 9.86 -14.17 -9.49
N ASP A 168 10.53 -14.63 -10.56
CA ASP A 168 10.80 -16.06 -10.80
C ASP A 168 11.70 -16.67 -9.72
N LYS A 169 12.69 -15.93 -9.24
CA LYS A 169 13.58 -16.37 -8.15
C LYS A 169 12.80 -16.50 -6.85
N MET A 170 11.89 -15.54 -6.59
CA MET A 170 11.00 -15.62 -5.43
C MET A 170 10.06 -16.81 -5.50
N ALA A 171 9.43 -17.05 -6.66
CA ALA A 171 8.57 -18.20 -6.87
C ALA A 171 9.31 -19.53 -6.66
N LYS A 172 10.53 -19.66 -7.20
CA LYS A 172 11.37 -20.86 -7.03
C LYS A 172 11.80 -21.10 -5.57
N ALA A 173 11.99 -20.03 -4.80
CA ALA A 173 12.36 -20.15 -3.38
C ALA A 173 11.23 -20.67 -2.49
N LEU A 174 9.97 -20.69 -2.99
CA LEU A 174 8.79 -21.20 -2.29
C LEU A 174 8.45 -22.65 -2.66
N LEU A 175 9.17 -23.26 -3.61
CA LEU A 175 8.99 -24.65 -4.03
C LEU A 175 9.90 -25.61 -3.28
#